data_8e7510334e1daaf9603c90215856e04b
#
_entry.id   8e7510334e1daaf9603c90215856e04b
#
_cell.length_a   1.000
_cell.length_b   1.000
_cell.length_c   1.000
_cell.angle_alpha   90.00
_cell.angle_beta   90.00
_cell.angle_gamma   90.00
#
_symmetry.space_group_name_H-M   'P 1'
#
loop_
_entity.id
_entity.type
_entity.pdbx_description
1 polymer ?
#
loop_
_entity_poly.entity_id
_entity_poly.type
_entity_poly.pdbx_seq_one_letter_code
_entity_poly.pdbx_strand_id
1 'polypeptide(L)'
;PIPAPGLIDWLNKQKLAPEARVLVPGCGRGHDASAWAKAGFETTGMDLSDLALSDARQKYESMPNLAFFPGNFLEEKPKEPYDLIFEHTLYCAIDPVRRSEYALALNHWLKPGGHFLAIHFVFPLTEEGPPFGASKDEIIQRFEPSLELIDDWKPRHFEGRQDEEWMFLWKRKQ
;
A
#
# COMPACT_ATOMS: atom_id res chain seq x y z
N PRO A 1 16.61 -1.47 -7.42
CA PRO A 1 15.37 -1.23 -6.68
C PRO A 1 15.31 -2.12 -5.44
N ILE A 2 14.96 -1.53 -4.31
CA ILE A 2 14.85 -2.14 -2.98
C ILE A 2 13.48 -1.76 -2.38
N PRO A 3 13.01 -2.46 -1.34
CA PRO A 3 11.79 -2.05 -0.61
C PRO A 3 11.90 -0.64 -0.04
N ALA A 4 10.74 0.00 0.18
CA ALA A 4 10.67 1.33 0.77
C ALA A 4 11.37 1.36 2.14
N PRO A 5 12.32 2.30 2.37
CA PRO A 5 13.05 2.36 3.63
C PRO A 5 12.16 2.51 4.86
N GLY A 6 11.09 3.31 4.75
CA GLY A 6 10.10 3.47 5.82
C GLY A 6 9.35 2.18 6.17
N LEU A 7 9.05 1.33 5.16
CA LEU A 7 8.47 0.01 5.39
C LEU A 7 9.42 -0.90 6.17
N ILE A 8 10.70 -0.94 5.78
CA ILE A 8 11.69 -1.76 6.47
C ILE A 8 11.84 -1.34 7.94
N ASP A 9 11.89 -0.03 8.21
CA ASP A 9 11.96 0.49 9.57
C ASP A 9 10.73 0.12 10.40
N TRP A 10 9.55 0.15 9.78
CA TRP A 10 8.29 -0.23 10.44
C TRP A 10 8.26 -1.74 10.73
N LEU A 11 8.59 -2.59 9.75
CA LEU A 11 8.63 -4.06 9.91
C LEU A 11 9.58 -4.50 11.03
N ASN A 12 10.70 -3.81 11.21
CA ASN A 12 11.67 -4.12 12.27
C ASN A 12 11.17 -3.78 13.68
N LYS A 13 10.18 -2.90 13.81
CA LYS A 13 9.70 -2.40 15.12
C LYS A 13 8.36 -3.00 15.54
N GLN A 14 7.51 -3.35 14.58
CA GLN A 14 6.17 -3.84 14.86
C GLN A 14 6.16 -5.30 15.34
N LYS A 15 5.10 -5.68 16.08
CA LYS A 15 4.88 -7.03 16.60
C LYS A 15 3.52 -7.57 16.12
N LEU A 16 3.32 -7.62 14.80
CA LEU A 16 2.11 -8.20 14.24
C LEU A 16 2.16 -9.74 14.29
N ALA A 17 0.98 -10.35 14.37
CA ALA A 17 0.86 -11.79 14.27
C ALA A 17 1.29 -12.28 12.87
N PRO A 18 2.16 -13.29 12.78
CA PRO A 18 2.67 -13.77 11.48
C PRO A 18 1.60 -14.40 10.59
N GLU A 19 0.44 -14.78 11.13
CA GLU A 19 -0.67 -15.32 10.37
C GLU A 19 -1.47 -14.26 9.59
N ALA A 20 -1.16 -12.98 9.78
CA ALA A 20 -1.86 -11.91 9.06
C ALA A 20 -1.59 -11.98 7.55
N ARG A 21 -2.68 -11.88 6.76
CA ARG A 21 -2.64 -11.81 5.30
C ARG A 21 -2.48 -10.37 4.86
N VAL A 22 -1.47 -10.12 4.03
CA VAL A 22 -1.12 -8.78 3.55
C VAL A 22 -1.39 -8.64 2.06
N LEU A 23 -2.07 -7.58 1.64
CA LEU A 23 -2.20 -7.16 0.25
C LEU A 23 -1.31 -5.96 -0.02
N VAL A 24 -0.58 -6.00 -1.14
CA VAL A 24 0.20 -4.87 -1.65
C VAL A 24 -0.34 -4.51 -3.04
N PRO A 25 -1.34 -3.60 -3.13
CA PRO A 25 -1.87 -3.14 -4.40
C PRO A 25 -0.89 -2.16 -5.06
N GLY A 26 -0.80 -2.18 -6.40
CA GLY A 26 0.19 -1.41 -7.14
C GLY A 26 1.62 -1.87 -6.83
N CYS A 27 1.81 -3.18 -6.65
CA CYS A 27 3.08 -3.74 -6.17
C CYS A 27 4.24 -3.62 -7.16
N GLY A 28 3.98 -3.27 -8.42
CA GLY A 28 4.97 -3.21 -9.47
C GLY A 28 5.81 -4.49 -9.54
N ARG A 29 7.11 -4.36 -9.46
CA ARG A 29 8.07 -5.48 -9.45
C ARG A 29 8.22 -6.18 -8.10
N GLY A 30 7.31 -5.97 -7.16
CA GLY A 30 7.16 -6.76 -5.94
C GLY A 30 8.18 -6.52 -4.82
N HIS A 31 8.91 -5.41 -4.84
CA HIS A 31 9.96 -5.16 -3.82
C HIS A 31 9.38 -5.04 -2.42
N ASP A 32 8.35 -4.23 -2.24
CA ASP A 32 7.67 -4.06 -0.95
C ASP A 32 6.92 -5.34 -0.54
N ALA A 33 6.24 -6.00 -1.48
CA ALA A 33 5.59 -7.29 -1.22
C ALA A 33 6.60 -8.35 -0.74
N SER A 34 7.80 -8.38 -1.33
CA SER A 34 8.86 -9.29 -0.88
C SER A 34 9.37 -8.98 0.53
N ALA A 35 9.35 -7.73 0.96
CA ALA A 35 9.73 -7.36 2.33
C ALA A 35 8.73 -7.90 3.36
N TRP A 36 7.43 -7.81 3.08
CA TRP A 36 6.38 -8.39 3.89
C TRP A 36 6.52 -9.91 4.00
N ALA A 37 6.72 -10.59 2.88
CA ALA A 37 6.89 -12.04 2.86
C ALA A 37 8.16 -12.49 3.60
N LYS A 38 9.27 -11.76 3.48
CA LYS A 38 10.50 -12.01 4.26
C LYS A 38 10.29 -11.83 5.76
N ALA A 39 9.41 -10.93 6.16
CA ALA A 39 9.02 -10.75 7.55
C ALA A 39 8.06 -11.85 8.08
N GLY A 40 7.70 -12.83 7.23
CA GLY A 40 6.93 -14.00 7.61
C GLY A 40 5.43 -13.93 7.30
N PHE A 41 4.95 -12.86 6.66
CA PHE A 41 3.53 -12.70 6.35
C PHE A 41 3.11 -13.42 5.07
N GLU A 42 1.88 -13.93 5.05
CA GLU A 42 1.21 -14.40 3.83
C GLU A 42 0.89 -13.19 2.95
N THR A 43 1.63 -13.00 1.87
CA THR A 43 1.63 -11.75 1.11
C THR A 43 1.13 -11.94 -0.32
N THR A 44 0.27 -11.03 -0.75
CA THR A 44 -0.21 -10.96 -2.12
C THR A 44 0.15 -9.60 -2.72
N GLY A 45 0.86 -9.61 -3.84
CA GLY A 45 1.07 -8.44 -4.68
C GLY A 45 0.03 -8.39 -5.81
N MET A 46 -0.53 -7.21 -6.04
CA MET A 46 -1.48 -6.96 -7.14
C MET A 46 -0.99 -5.79 -7.98
N ASP A 47 -1.04 -5.91 -9.29
CA ASP A 47 -0.73 -4.82 -10.22
C ASP A 47 -1.50 -4.98 -11.53
N LEU A 48 -1.64 -3.89 -12.30
CA LEU A 48 -2.21 -3.90 -13.64
C LEU A 48 -1.21 -4.31 -14.72
N SER A 49 0.09 -4.19 -14.43
CA SER A 49 1.17 -4.45 -15.38
C SER A 49 1.58 -5.92 -15.37
N ASP A 50 1.17 -6.67 -16.39
CA ASP A 50 1.59 -8.06 -16.59
C ASP A 50 3.11 -8.21 -16.67
N LEU A 51 3.81 -7.23 -17.27
CA LEU A 51 5.27 -7.23 -17.36
C LEU A 51 5.91 -7.10 -15.98
N ALA A 52 5.43 -6.17 -15.16
CA ALA A 52 5.95 -5.98 -13.80
C ALA A 52 5.71 -7.23 -12.93
N LEU A 53 4.53 -7.85 -13.06
CA LEU A 53 4.18 -9.08 -12.36
C LEU A 53 5.00 -10.29 -12.84
N SER A 54 5.31 -10.36 -14.13
CA SER A 54 6.19 -11.40 -14.68
C SER A 54 7.60 -11.30 -14.09
N ASP A 55 8.16 -10.08 -14.05
CA ASP A 55 9.46 -9.81 -13.43
C ASP A 55 9.44 -10.16 -11.92
N ALA A 56 8.35 -9.80 -11.23
CA ALA A 56 8.19 -10.10 -9.81
C ALA A 56 8.11 -11.60 -9.52
N ARG A 57 7.31 -12.34 -10.29
CA ARG A 57 7.20 -13.81 -10.16
C ARG A 57 8.52 -14.50 -10.38
N GLN A 58 9.26 -14.13 -11.42
CA GLN A 58 10.58 -14.68 -11.71
C GLN A 58 11.57 -14.39 -10.58
N LYS A 59 11.60 -13.15 -10.11
CA LYS A 59 12.56 -12.70 -9.10
C LYS A 59 12.34 -13.34 -7.73
N TYR A 60 11.09 -13.61 -7.36
CA TYR A 60 10.71 -14.08 -6.03
C TYR A 60 10.09 -15.48 -6.04
N GLU A 61 10.36 -16.29 -7.08
CA GLU A 61 9.82 -17.65 -7.26
C GLU A 61 10.09 -18.59 -6.07
N SER A 62 11.18 -18.35 -5.33
CA SER A 62 11.57 -19.16 -4.17
C SER A 62 10.83 -18.81 -2.86
N MET A 63 9.94 -17.82 -2.87
CA MET A 63 9.20 -17.39 -1.68
C MET A 63 7.80 -18.00 -1.66
N PRO A 64 7.55 -19.09 -0.86
CA PRO A 64 6.29 -19.83 -0.91
C PRO A 64 5.10 -19.03 -0.34
N ASN A 65 5.36 -18.04 0.50
CA ASN A 65 4.36 -17.16 1.13
C ASN A 65 4.14 -15.84 0.38
N LEU A 66 4.56 -15.76 -0.89
CA LEU A 66 4.39 -14.59 -1.75
C LEU A 66 3.75 -14.98 -3.07
N ALA A 67 2.59 -14.42 -3.35
CA ALA A 67 1.88 -14.59 -4.61
C ALA A 67 1.67 -13.25 -5.33
N PHE A 68 1.60 -13.29 -6.65
CA PHE A 68 1.32 -12.13 -7.49
C PHE A 68 0.17 -12.42 -8.45
N PHE A 69 -0.78 -11.50 -8.55
CA PHE A 69 -1.85 -11.62 -9.52
C PHE A 69 -2.16 -10.29 -10.22
N PRO A 70 -2.60 -10.34 -11.49
CA PRO A 70 -3.07 -9.17 -12.19
C PRO A 70 -4.43 -8.76 -11.63
N GLY A 71 -4.64 -7.45 -11.42
CA GLY A 71 -5.93 -6.99 -10.95
C GLY A 71 -5.99 -5.47 -10.81
N ASN A 72 -7.21 -4.95 -10.89
CA ASN A 72 -7.51 -3.55 -10.66
C ASN A 72 -8.06 -3.34 -9.24
N PHE A 73 -7.26 -2.72 -8.38
CA PHE A 73 -7.64 -2.48 -6.99
C PHE A 73 -8.95 -1.70 -6.83
N LEU A 74 -9.25 -0.80 -7.76
CA LEU A 74 -10.45 0.04 -7.70
C LEU A 74 -11.72 -0.70 -8.14
N GLU A 75 -11.60 -1.65 -9.05
CA GLU A 75 -12.75 -2.25 -9.76
C GLU A 75 -13.08 -3.67 -9.26
N GLU A 76 -12.08 -4.38 -8.75
CA GLU A 76 -12.24 -5.75 -8.29
C GLU A 76 -12.54 -5.84 -6.80
N LYS A 77 -13.03 -7.00 -6.39
CA LYS A 77 -13.30 -7.32 -4.99
C LYS A 77 -12.64 -8.65 -4.63
N PRO A 78 -12.06 -8.79 -3.45
CA PRO A 78 -11.48 -10.05 -3.03
C PRO A 78 -12.56 -11.09 -2.73
N LYS A 79 -12.23 -12.37 -2.87
CA LYS A 79 -13.06 -13.46 -2.30
C LYS A 79 -13.06 -13.38 -0.78
N GLU A 80 -11.91 -13.09 -0.20
CA GLU A 80 -11.72 -12.88 1.24
C GLU A 80 -10.88 -11.61 1.47
N PRO A 81 -11.34 -10.67 2.31
CA PRO A 81 -10.58 -9.46 2.63
C PRO A 81 -9.28 -9.79 3.37
N TYR A 82 -8.36 -8.84 3.38
CA TYR A 82 -7.05 -8.94 4.01
C TYR A 82 -7.03 -8.35 5.42
N ASP A 83 -6.10 -8.83 6.24
CA ASP A 83 -5.87 -8.30 7.59
C ASP A 83 -5.11 -6.97 7.56
N LEU A 84 -4.26 -6.80 6.54
CA LEU A 84 -3.48 -5.59 6.31
C LEU A 84 -3.35 -5.29 4.82
N ILE A 85 -3.42 -4.02 4.48
CA ILE A 85 -3.05 -3.48 3.17
C ILE A 85 -1.85 -2.57 3.36
N PHE A 86 -0.83 -2.76 2.53
CA PHE A 86 0.30 -1.83 2.42
C PHE A 86 0.35 -1.23 1.02
N GLU A 87 0.45 0.09 0.91
CA GLU A 87 0.68 0.75 -0.36
C GLU A 87 1.81 1.78 -0.31
N HIS A 88 2.51 1.87 -1.41
CA HIS A 88 3.52 2.87 -1.69
C HIS A 88 3.46 3.24 -3.17
N THR A 89 3.22 4.52 -3.45
CA THR A 89 3.13 5.08 -4.82
C THR A 89 1.93 4.65 -5.67
N LEU A 90 0.90 4.03 -5.09
CA LEU A 90 -0.34 3.75 -5.80
C LEU A 90 -1.30 4.96 -5.76
N TYR A 91 -1.57 5.51 -4.57
CA TYR A 91 -2.52 6.62 -4.42
C TYR A 91 -2.15 7.83 -5.29
N CYS A 92 -0.87 8.14 -5.40
CA CYS A 92 -0.37 9.22 -6.24
C CYS A 92 -0.46 8.93 -7.75
N ALA A 93 -0.65 7.67 -8.14
CA ALA A 93 -0.85 7.27 -9.52
C ALA A 93 -2.34 7.26 -9.94
N ILE A 94 -3.26 7.34 -8.98
CA ILE A 94 -4.70 7.41 -9.26
C ILE A 94 -5.09 8.83 -9.65
N ASP A 95 -5.85 8.94 -10.75
CA ASP A 95 -6.47 10.23 -11.13
C ASP A 95 -7.25 10.79 -9.92
N PRO A 96 -7.02 12.05 -9.54
CA PRO A 96 -7.67 12.66 -8.39
C PRO A 96 -9.20 12.55 -8.39
N VAL A 97 -9.85 12.53 -9.57
CA VAL A 97 -11.31 12.35 -9.69
C VAL A 97 -11.76 10.95 -9.27
N ARG A 98 -10.88 9.95 -9.28
CA ARG A 98 -11.15 8.55 -8.87
C ARG A 98 -10.73 8.23 -7.44
N ARG A 99 -10.21 9.17 -6.68
CA ARG A 99 -9.73 8.92 -5.31
C ARG A 99 -10.82 8.49 -4.34
N SER A 100 -12.09 8.84 -4.62
CA SER A 100 -13.23 8.32 -3.84
C SER A 100 -13.45 6.82 -4.08
N GLU A 101 -13.20 6.33 -5.30
CA GLU A 101 -13.21 4.90 -5.61
C GLU A 101 -12.11 4.16 -4.85
N TYR A 102 -10.92 4.77 -4.71
CA TYR A 102 -9.84 4.21 -3.92
C TYR A 102 -10.23 4.03 -2.44
N ALA A 103 -10.87 5.03 -1.83
CA ALA A 103 -11.35 4.94 -0.44
C ALA A 103 -12.42 3.84 -0.28
N LEU A 104 -13.30 3.66 -1.26
CA LEU A 104 -14.28 2.56 -1.28
C LEU A 104 -13.59 1.19 -1.45
N ALA A 105 -12.57 1.11 -2.31
CA ALA A 105 -11.81 -0.12 -2.52
C ALA A 105 -11.15 -0.59 -1.21
N LEU A 106 -10.57 0.30 -0.41
CA LEU A 106 -10.03 -0.06 0.91
C LEU A 106 -11.06 -0.80 1.78
N ASN A 107 -12.34 -0.39 1.75
CA ASN A 107 -13.40 -1.06 2.49
C ASN A 107 -13.78 -2.45 1.93
N HIS A 108 -13.52 -2.70 0.66
CA HIS A 108 -13.75 -4.03 0.09
C HIS A 108 -12.59 -4.99 0.37
N TRP A 109 -11.36 -4.48 0.28
CA TRP A 109 -10.15 -5.29 0.38
C TRP A 109 -9.67 -5.52 1.82
N LEU A 110 -10.02 -4.65 2.76
CA LEU A 110 -9.59 -4.71 4.15
C LEU A 110 -10.70 -5.27 5.06
N LYS A 111 -10.38 -6.19 5.96
CA LYS A 111 -11.32 -6.68 6.98
C LYS A 111 -11.75 -5.54 7.92
N PRO A 112 -12.99 -5.55 8.47
CA PRO A 112 -13.30 -4.70 9.63
C PRO A 112 -12.27 -4.90 10.75
N GLY A 113 -11.76 -3.81 11.32
CA GLY A 113 -10.67 -3.84 12.29
C GLY A 113 -9.28 -4.12 11.73
N GLY A 114 -9.15 -4.39 10.42
CA GLY A 114 -7.87 -4.54 9.72
C GLY A 114 -7.11 -3.22 9.61
N HIS A 115 -5.82 -3.30 9.25
CA HIS A 115 -4.93 -2.14 9.20
C HIS A 115 -4.54 -1.76 7.78
N PHE A 116 -4.49 -0.47 7.52
CA PHE A 116 -3.96 0.09 6.29
C PHE A 116 -2.72 0.92 6.61
N LEU A 117 -1.58 0.47 6.11
CA LEU A 117 -0.30 1.16 6.22
C LEU A 117 0.07 1.73 4.86
N ALA A 118 0.32 3.02 4.79
CA ALA A 118 0.60 3.68 3.52
C ALA A 118 1.76 4.66 3.63
N ILE A 119 2.54 4.75 2.55
CA ILE A 119 3.50 5.83 2.33
C ILE A 119 2.96 6.66 1.16
N HIS A 120 2.41 7.82 1.47
CA HIS A 120 1.86 8.73 0.47
C HIS A 120 2.81 9.85 0.12
N PHE A 121 2.78 10.30 -1.13
CA PHE A 121 3.34 11.59 -1.51
C PHE A 121 2.46 12.71 -0.96
N VAL A 122 3.11 13.63 -0.23
CA VAL A 122 2.47 14.80 0.38
C VAL A 122 3.14 16.06 -0.18
N PHE A 123 2.63 16.52 -1.31
CA PHE A 123 2.99 17.77 -1.96
C PHE A 123 1.74 18.37 -2.63
N PRO A 124 1.74 19.66 -3.02
CA PRO A 124 0.57 20.29 -3.63
C PRO A 124 0.07 19.52 -4.85
N LEU A 125 -1.26 19.40 -4.99
CA LEU A 125 -1.87 18.76 -6.14
C LEU A 125 -1.44 19.50 -7.43
N THR A 126 -0.98 18.72 -8.40
CA THR A 126 -0.60 19.19 -9.73
C THR A 126 -1.66 18.84 -10.76
N GLU A 127 -1.79 19.65 -11.82
CA GLU A 127 -2.69 19.34 -12.95
C GLU A 127 -2.17 18.15 -13.76
N GLU A 128 -0.86 17.96 -13.81
CA GLU A 128 -0.20 16.88 -14.52
C GLU A 128 0.30 15.81 -13.53
N GLY A 129 0.23 14.56 -13.95
CA GLY A 129 0.71 13.39 -13.22
C GLY A 129 0.70 12.13 -14.08
N PRO A 130 0.96 10.92 -13.55
CA PRO A 130 1.44 10.70 -12.20
C PRO A 130 2.91 11.09 -11.99
N PRO A 131 3.35 11.40 -10.78
CA PRO A 131 2.57 11.35 -9.55
C PRO A 131 1.70 12.61 -9.35
N PHE A 132 0.46 12.42 -8.88
CA PHE A 132 -0.41 13.49 -8.41
C PHE A 132 -0.22 13.71 -6.91
N GLY A 133 0.02 14.95 -6.49
CA GLY A 133 0.16 15.30 -5.08
C GLY A 133 -1.15 15.20 -4.29
N ALA A 134 -1.02 15.20 -2.97
CA ALA A 134 -2.12 15.34 -2.02
C ALA A 134 -1.62 16.04 -0.75
N SER A 135 -2.46 16.81 -0.07
CA SER A 135 -2.13 17.31 1.26
C SER A 135 -2.45 16.24 2.33
N LYS A 136 -1.81 16.35 3.50
CA LYS A 136 -2.18 15.51 4.66
C LYS A 136 -3.66 15.64 5.00
N ASP A 137 -4.20 16.85 4.98
CA ASP A 137 -5.60 17.13 5.29
C ASP A 137 -6.54 16.45 4.28
N GLU A 138 -6.22 16.47 2.99
CA GLU A 138 -7.00 15.78 1.96
C GLU A 138 -7.02 14.26 2.21
N ILE A 139 -5.88 13.67 2.50
CA ILE A 139 -5.76 12.24 2.80
C ILE A 139 -6.58 11.88 4.05
N ILE A 140 -6.46 12.65 5.11
CA ILE A 140 -7.20 12.42 6.37
C ILE A 140 -8.70 12.53 6.12
N GLN A 141 -9.18 13.63 5.53
CA GLN A 141 -10.60 13.83 5.25
C GLN A 141 -11.19 12.74 4.36
N ARG A 142 -10.42 12.19 3.44
CA ARG A 142 -10.89 11.14 2.54
C ARG A 142 -11.05 9.79 3.23
N PHE A 143 -10.17 9.45 4.15
CA PHE A 143 -10.18 8.13 4.78
C PHE A 143 -10.91 8.07 6.13
N GLU A 144 -11.01 9.17 6.88
CA GLU A 144 -11.69 9.23 8.17
C GLU A 144 -13.14 8.71 8.18
N PRO A 145 -13.95 8.82 7.12
CA PRO A 145 -15.29 8.27 7.15
C PRO A 145 -15.34 6.76 7.44
N SER A 146 -14.35 6.01 6.98
CA SER A 146 -14.30 4.55 7.13
C SER A 146 -13.10 4.01 7.91
N LEU A 147 -12.08 4.82 8.08
CA LEU A 147 -10.84 4.44 8.78
C LEU A 147 -10.60 5.36 9.98
N GLU A 148 -10.00 4.82 11.02
CA GLU A 148 -9.47 5.56 12.17
C GLU A 148 -7.97 5.76 11.99
N LEU A 149 -7.50 7.01 12.04
CA LEU A 149 -6.07 7.31 12.02
C LEU A 149 -5.45 6.91 13.36
N ILE A 150 -4.54 5.94 13.34
CA ILE A 150 -3.84 5.46 14.53
C ILE A 150 -2.57 6.26 14.77
N ASP A 151 -1.79 6.51 13.70
CA ASP A 151 -0.54 7.26 13.76
C ASP A 151 -0.15 7.80 12.39
N ASP A 152 0.64 8.87 12.36
CA ASP A 152 1.26 9.39 11.15
C ASP A 152 2.64 9.97 11.46
N TRP A 153 3.58 9.77 10.55
CA TRP A 153 4.96 10.24 10.74
C TRP A 153 5.71 10.40 9.42
N LYS A 154 6.84 11.11 9.49
CA LYS A 154 7.78 11.20 8.38
C LYS A 154 8.65 9.94 8.36
N PRO A 155 8.58 9.09 7.30
CA PRO A 155 9.39 7.89 7.20
C PRO A 155 10.81 8.21 6.78
N ARG A 156 11.71 7.24 6.91
CA ARG A 156 12.94 7.24 6.12
C ARG A 156 12.56 6.98 4.65
N HIS A 157 13.08 7.78 3.77
CA HIS A 157 12.74 7.84 2.35
C HIS A 157 13.91 7.43 1.47
N PHE A 158 13.65 7.24 0.18
CA PHE A 158 14.70 7.14 -0.83
C PHE A 158 15.41 8.48 -1.01
N GLU A 159 16.67 8.42 -1.44
CA GLU A 159 17.40 9.62 -1.85
C GLU A 159 16.62 10.38 -2.94
N GLY A 160 16.50 11.70 -2.81
CA GLY A 160 15.74 12.54 -3.72
C GLY A 160 14.25 12.70 -3.41
N ARG A 161 13.72 12.00 -2.39
CA ARG A 161 12.30 12.11 -1.94
C ARG A 161 12.14 12.77 -0.57
N GLN A 162 13.12 13.58 -0.17
CA GLN A 162 13.08 14.29 1.10
C GLN A 162 11.87 15.22 1.14
N ASP A 163 11.15 15.16 2.27
CA ASP A 163 9.98 16.00 2.55
C ASP A 163 8.75 15.77 1.66
N GLU A 164 8.79 14.78 0.76
CA GLU A 164 7.68 14.44 -0.12
C GLU A 164 6.84 13.26 0.35
N GLU A 165 7.39 12.38 1.19
CA GLU A 165 6.72 11.17 1.66
C GLU A 165 6.28 11.29 3.11
N TRP A 166 5.06 10.82 3.41
CA TRP A 166 4.50 10.73 4.75
C TRP A 166 3.85 9.36 4.96
N MET A 167 4.08 8.76 6.12
CA MET A 167 3.57 7.43 6.44
C MET A 167 2.37 7.54 7.35
N PHE A 168 1.33 6.74 7.09
CA PHE A 168 0.08 6.71 7.83
C PHE A 168 -0.25 5.28 8.22
N LEU A 169 -0.68 5.10 9.46
CA LEU A 169 -1.25 3.86 9.96
C LEU A 169 -2.72 4.08 10.29
N TRP A 170 -3.58 3.35 9.61
CA TRP A 170 -5.01 3.39 9.78
C TRP A 170 -5.56 2.06 10.26
N LYS A 171 -6.71 2.10 10.93
CA LYS A 171 -7.50 0.93 11.28
C LYS A 171 -8.90 1.07 10.69
N ARG A 172 -9.38 0.04 9.99
CA ARG A 172 -10.75 0.04 9.48
C ARG A 172 -11.74 -0.02 10.65
N LYS A 173 -12.73 0.87 10.63
CA LYS A 173 -13.84 0.86 11.60
C LYS A 173 -14.66 -0.42 11.47
N GLN A 174 -15.36 -0.79 12.54
CA GLN A 174 -16.22 -1.98 12.58
C GLN A 174 -17.45 -1.81 11.68
#